data_4ca36834204b27d1e42553c0d6b84175
#
_entry.id   4ca36834204b27d1e42553c0d6b84175
#
_cell.length_a   1.000
_cell.length_b   1.000
_cell.length_c   1.000
_cell.angle_alpha   90.00
_cell.angle_beta   90.00
_cell.angle_gamma   90.00
#
_symmetry.space_group_name_H-M   'P 1'
#
loop_
_entity.id
_entity.type
_entity.pdbx_description
1 polymer ?
#
loop_
_entity_poly.entity_id
_entity_poly.type
_entity_poly.pdbx_seq_one_letter_code
_entity_poly.pdbx_strand_id
1 'polypeptide(L)'
;KYFKSALLLLCSVCLFAACADDNDSNPTLKIPETFVLNTPNYAGYTVDLKSTTDSLSLSWSQPDFGGFPVAAHYMVQVSKGDSFKVSQEQADADQTGAKKADYANLSSVLTDCKYKYSAEDLDKLIEQLNGWDEANIPNKANVFVRVMSYIPTSTGTTDTVYSNVVKLNVAPYYVMLKAAEPELWYLIGACIG
;
A
#
# COMPACT_ATOMS: atom_id res chain seq x y z
N LYS A 1 33.24 -63.22 -15.50
CA LYS A 1 33.91 -61.87 -15.38
C LYS A 1 33.03 -60.75 -15.93
N TYR A 2 32.38 -60.95 -17.09
CA TYR A 2 31.56 -59.92 -17.77
C TYR A 2 30.24 -59.59 -17.05
N PHE A 3 29.65 -60.55 -16.32
CA PHE A 3 28.39 -60.32 -15.60
C PHE A 3 28.54 -59.29 -14.48
N LYS A 4 29.64 -59.28 -13.77
CA LYS A 4 29.91 -58.28 -12.69
C LYS A 4 30.13 -56.88 -13.27
N SER A 5 30.76 -56.79 -14.43
CA SER A 5 30.99 -55.49 -15.11
C SER A 5 29.68 -54.97 -15.70
N ALA A 6 28.81 -55.82 -16.25
CA ALA A 6 27.51 -55.40 -16.73
C ALA A 6 26.58 -54.94 -15.59
N LEU A 7 26.62 -55.59 -14.43
CA LEU A 7 25.86 -55.16 -13.26
C LEU A 7 26.32 -53.80 -12.70
N LEU A 8 27.66 -53.57 -12.66
CA LEU A 8 28.23 -52.30 -12.27
C LEU A 8 27.85 -51.17 -13.22
N LEU A 9 27.83 -51.44 -14.50
CA LEU A 9 27.43 -50.46 -15.53
C LEU A 9 25.94 -50.12 -15.41
N LEU A 10 25.09 -51.12 -15.15
CA LEU A 10 23.65 -50.93 -14.95
C LEU A 10 23.37 -50.08 -13.70
N CYS A 11 24.08 -50.34 -12.58
CA CYS A 11 23.95 -49.54 -11.36
C CYS A 11 24.41 -48.09 -11.56
N SER A 12 25.46 -47.85 -12.36
CA SER A 12 25.91 -46.48 -12.63
C SER A 12 24.92 -45.67 -13.46
N VAL A 13 24.22 -46.30 -14.41
CA VAL A 13 23.19 -45.66 -15.23
C VAL A 13 21.97 -45.32 -14.37
N CYS A 14 21.58 -46.16 -13.41
CA CYS A 14 20.47 -45.89 -12.49
C CYS A 14 20.78 -44.74 -11.54
N LEU A 15 22.04 -44.47 -11.18
CA LEU A 15 22.41 -43.35 -10.33
C LEU A 15 22.31 -41.99 -11.03
N PHE A 16 22.41 -41.94 -12.36
CA PHE A 16 22.22 -40.72 -13.14
C PHE A 16 20.74 -40.45 -13.48
N ALA A 17 19.90 -41.46 -13.45
CA ALA A 17 18.45 -41.29 -13.67
C ALA A 17 17.70 -40.78 -12.41
N ALA A 18 18.33 -40.80 -11.24
CA ALA A 18 17.73 -40.30 -10.00
C ALA A 18 17.79 -38.76 -9.83
N CYS A 19 18.47 -38.06 -10.73
CA CYS A 19 18.42 -36.61 -10.85
C CYS A 19 17.48 -36.20 -12.00
N ALA A 20 16.33 -36.85 -12.13
CA ALA A 20 15.24 -36.27 -12.90
C ALA A 20 14.69 -35.09 -12.07
N ASP A 21 14.89 -33.92 -12.62
CA ASP A 21 14.53 -32.62 -12.06
C ASP A 21 13.05 -32.57 -11.64
N ASP A 22 12.79 -32.74 -10.36
CA ASP A 22 11.48 -32.43 -9.76
C ASP A 22 11.30 -30.90 -9.60
N ASN A 23 11.87 -30.12 -10.53
CA ASN A 23 11.77 -28.67 -10.52
C ASN A 23 10.34 -28.18 -10.85
N ASP A 24 9.47 -29.04 -11.36
CA ASP A 24 8.09 -28.69 -11.69
C ASP A 24 7.21 -28.43 -10.43
N SER A 25 7.68 -28.85 -9.25
CA SER A 25 6.97 -28.64 -7.98
C SER A 25 7.48 -27.46 -7.16
N ASN A 26 8.61 -26.83 -7.53
CA ASN A 26 9.12 -25.67 -6.82
C ASN A 26 8.29 -24.42 -7.18
N PRO A 27 7.68 -23.75 -6.19
CA PRO A 27 6.96 -22.50 -6.47
C PRO A 27 7.94 -21.47 -7.03
N THR A 28 7.59 -20.88 -8.16
CA THR A 28 8.35 -19.76 -8.75
C THR A 28 7.63 -18.46 -8.44
N LEU A 29 8.39 -17.42 -8.07
CA LEU A 29 7.84 -16.11 -7.85
C LEU A 29 7.17 -15.59 -9.13
N LYS A 30 5.86 -15.36 -9.07
CA LYS A 30 5.08 -14.73 -10.13
C LYS A 30 4.50 -13.44 -9.58
N ILE A 31 4.71 -12.35 -10.28
CA ILE A 31 4.13 -11.07 -9.87
C ILE A 31 2.72 -10.98 -10.45
N PRO A 32 1.67 -10.90 -9.61
CA PRO A 32 0.30 -10.77 -10.09
C PRO A 32 0.06 -9.38 -10.67
N GLU A 33 -0.88 -9.26 -11.60
CA GLU A 33 -1.26 -7.96 -12.17
C GLU A 33 -2.05 -7.12 -11.17
N THR A 34 -2.86 -7.75 -10.33
CA THR A 34 -3.72 -7.10 -9.35
C THR A 34 -4.13 -8.08 -8.23
N PHE A 35 -4.79 -7.55 -7.20
CA PHE A 35 -5.44 -8.30 -6.14
C PHE A 35 -6.73 -7.57 -5.70
N VAL A 36 -7.53 -8.16 -4.82
CA VAL A 36 -8.88 -7.66 -4.53
C VAL A 36 -8.91 -6.89 -3.22
N LEU A 37 -9.20 -5.58 -3.30
CA LEU A 37 -9.72 -4.82 -2.16
C LEU A 37 -11.23 -5.11 -2.05
N ASN A 38 -11.65 -5.71 -0.94
CA ASN A 38 -13.05 -6.00 -0.69
C ASN A 38 -13.85 -4.70 -0.52
N THR A 39 -14.99 -4.62 -1.16
CA THR A 39 -15.90 -3.48 -0.98
C THR A 39 -16.46 -3.51 0.43
N PRO A 40 -16.17 -2.52 1.28
CA PRO A 40 -16.70 -2.50 2.64
C PRO A 40 -18.21 -2.22 2.64
N ASN A 41 -18.90 -2.66 3.68
CA ASN A 41 -20.35 -2.50 3.80
C ASN A 41 -20.82 -1.04 3.78
N TYR A 42 -19.97 -0.11 4.24
CA TYR A 42 -20.27 1.32 4.26
C TYR A 42 -20.06 2.02 2.89
N ALA A 43 -19.53 1.34 1.88
CA ALA A 43 -19.40 1.92 0.54
C ALA A 43 -20.76 2.15 -0.16
N GLY A 44 -21.83 1.47 0.31
CA GLY A 44 -23.17 1.59 -0.26
C GLY A 44 -23.95 2.84 0.17
N TYR A 45 -23.43 3.64 1.12
CA TYR A 45 -24.09 4.84 1.63
C TYR A 45 -23.10 5.97 1.90
N THR A 46 -23.60 7.17 2.18
CA THR A 46 -22.74 8.29 2.56
C THR A 46 -22.33 8.16 4.03
N VAL A 47 -21.05 8.03 4.29
CA VAL A 47 -20.47 8.00 5.64
C VAL A 47 -20.36 9.42 6.16
N ASP A 48 -21.07 9.75 7.23
CA ASP A 48 -20.90 11.02 7.94
C ASP A 48 -19.65 10.93 8.83
N LEU A 49 -18.57 11.58 8.40
CA LEU A 49 -17.27 11.48 9.06
C LEU A 49 -17.27 12.14 10.44
N LYS A 50 -18.13 13.13 10.68
CA LYS A 50 -18.25 13.81 11.96
C LYS A 50 -18.96 12.96 13.02
N SER A 51 -20.01 12.25 12.63
CA SER A 51 -20.82 11.44 13.55
C SER A 51 -20.31 10.01 13.70
N THR A 52 -19.41 9.56 12.83
CA THR A 52 -18.85 8.21 12.86
C THR A 52 -17.77 8.12 13.93
N THR A 53 -18.10 7.52 15.08
CA THR A 53 -17.18 7.31 16.21
C THR A 53 -16.49 5.95 16.15
N ASP A 54 -17.09 4.97 15.47
CA ASP A 54 -16.53 3.64 15.31
C ASP A 54 -15.42 3.63 14.26
N SER A 55 -14.44 2.75 14.44
CA SER A 55 -13.40 2.54 13.44
C SER A 55 -13.97 1.94 12.16
N LEU A 56 -13.64 2.54 11.04
CA LEU A 56 -13.87 2.00 9.71
C LEU A 56 -12.82 0.92 9.42
N SER A 57 -13.17 -0.08 8.62
CA SER A 57 -12.25 -1.17 8.31
C SER A 57 -12.24 -1.50 6.82
N LEU A 58 -11.05 -1.82 6.34
CA LEU A 58 -10.80 -2.37 5.00
C LEU A 58 -10.18 -3.75 5.13
N SER A 59 -10.43 -4.59 4.14
CA SER A 59 -9.77 -5.90 4.01
C SER A 59 -9.54 -6.20 2.54
N TRP A 60 -8.52 -6.99 2.25
CA TRP A 60 -8.16 -7.36 0.89
C TRP A 60 -7.63 -8.78 0.82
N SER A 61 -7.59 -9.34 -0.38
CA SER A 61 -6.95 -10.63 -0.62
C SER A 61 -5.43 -10.46 -0.63
N GLN A 62 -4.70 -11.46 -0.17
CA GLN A 62 -3.27 -11.50 -0.44
C GLN A 62 -3.05 -11.62 -1.95
N PRO A 63 -2.10 -10.87 -2.55
CA PRO A 63 -1.68 -11.09 -3.93
C PRO A 63 -1.17 -12.51 -4.14
N ASP A 64 -1.54 -13.15 -5.23
CA ASP A 64 -1.08 -14.49 -5.56
C ASP A 64 0.28 -14.45 -6.26
N PHE A 65 1.32 -14.73 -5.53
CA PHE A 65 2.69 -14.80 -6.04
C PHE A 65 3.05 -16.17 -6.62
N GLY A 66 2.07 -16.95 -7.12
CA GLY A 66 2.29 -18.26 -7.74
C GLY A 66 2.64 -19.35 -6.71
N GLY A 67 2.10 -19.23 -5.49
CA GLY A 67 2.39 -20.16 -4.39
C GLY A 67 3.76 -19.90 -3.73
N PHE A 68 4.52 -18.91 -4.20
CA PHE A 68 5.79 -18.53 -3.58
C PHE A 68 5.54 -17.80 -2.25
N PRO A 69 6.20 -18.19 -1.14
CA PRO A 69 6.03 -17.54 0.15
C PRO A 69 6.65 -16.14 0.14
N VAL A 70 5.82 -15.10 0.14
CA VAL A 70 6.24 -13.70 0.15
C VAL A 70 5.72 -13.01 1.41
N ALA A 71 6.60 -12.29 2.11
CA ALA A 71 6.23 -11.36 3.15
C ALA A 71 5.92 -10.00 2.49
N ALA A 72 4.74 -9.88 1.89
CA ALA A 72 4.30 -8.65 1.26
C ALA A 72 3.97 -7.57 2.31
N HIS A 73 4.31 -6.33 1.98
CA HIS A 73 3.90 -5.14 2.71
C HIS A 73 2.78 -4.43 1.96
N TYR A 74 1.96 -3.70 2.70
CA TYR A 74 0.81 -3.01 2.15
C TYR A 74 0.76 -1.55 2.61
N MET A 75 0.18 -0.70 1.77
CA MET A 75 -0.17 0.68 2.12
C MET A 75 -1.55 1.01 1.54
N VAL A 76 -2.43 1.55 2.37
CA VAL A 76 -3.74 2.03 1.94
C VAL A 76 -3.58 3.44 1.38
N GLN A 77 -4.01 3.64 0.14
CA GLN A 77 -3.92 4.91 -0.58
C GLN A 77 -5.32 5.47 -0.82
N VAL A 78 -5.46 6.76 -0.59
CA VAL A 78 -6.71 7.50 -0.77
C VAL A 78 -6.50 8.62 -1.77
N SER A 79 -7.39 8.73 -2.75
CA SER A 79 -7.37 9.76 -3.79
C SER A 79 -8.67 10.56 -3.83
N LYS A 80 -8.55 11.83 -4.21
CA LYS A 80 -9.70 12.72 -4.47
C LYS A 80 -10.39 12.47 -5.80
N GLY A 81 -9.79 11.65 -6.66
CA GLY A 81 -10.31 11.24 -7.96
C GLY A 81 -10.01 9.78 -8.24
N ASP A 82 -10.44 9.27 -9.38
CA ASP A 82 -10.19 7.88 -9.81
C ASP A 82 -8.75 7.62 -10.29
N SER A 83 -7.92 8.66 -10.30
CA SER A 83 -6.51 8.58 -10.66
C SER A 83 -5.58 8.66 -9.44
N PHE A 84 -4.40 8.03 -9.56
CA PHE A 84 -3.37 8.00 -8.53
C PHE A 84 -2.01 8.32 -9.20
N LYS A 85 -1.85 9.57 -9.66
CA LYS A 85 -0.68 9.98 -10.46
C LYS A 85 0.41 10.64 -9.64
N VAL A 86 0.02 11.56 -8.75
CA VAL A 86 0.96 12.34 -7.94
C VAL A 86 0.64 12.12 -6.47
N SER A 87 1.58 11.53 -5.73
CA SER A 87 1.42 11.35 -4.29
C SER A 87 1.66 12.66 -3.53
N GLN A 88 1.17 12.73 -2.29
CA GLN A 88 1.45 13.86 -1.39
C GLN A 88 2.96 14.03 -1.21
N GLU A 89 3.71 12.94 -1.01
CA GLU A 89 5.17 12.98 -0.85
C GLU A 89 5.87 13.55 -2.10
N GLN A 90 5.38 13.21 -3.29
CA GLN A 90 5.92 13.76 -4.54
C GLN A 90 5.61 15.24 -4.71
N ALA A 91 4.45 15.69 -4.24
CA ALA A 91 4.09 17.09 -4.26
C ALA A 91 4.90 17.91 -3.23
N ASP A 92 5.09 17.36 -2.04
CA ASP A 92 5.88 17.99 -0.97
C ASP A 92 7.37 18.08 -1.32
N ALA A 93 7.89 17.10 -2.04
CA ALA A 93 9.28 17.11 -2.53
C ALA A 93 9.51 18.06 -3.71
N ASP A 94 8.46 18.54 -4.36
CA ASP A 94 8.56 19.46 -5.48
C ASP A 94 8.77 20.90 -5.03
N GLN A 95 10.01 21.35 -5.00
CA GLN A 95 10.40 22.71 -4.63
C GLN A 95 9.81 23.78 -5.54
N THR A 96 9.33 23.43 -6.73
CA THR A 96 8.71 24.38 -7.67
C THR A 96 7.25 24.64 -7.36
N GLY A 97 6.60 23.78 -6.55
CA GLY A 97 5.17 23.83 -6.24
C GLY A 97 4.25 23.57 -7.45
N ALA A 98 4.80 23.07 -8.56
CA ALA A 98 4.05 22.77 -9.78
C ALA A 98 3.21 21.47 -9.62
N LYS A 99 3.71 20.49 -8.86
CA LYS A 99 3.00 19.24 -8.62
C LYS A 99 1.93 19.44 -7.57
N LYS A 100 0.72 19.00 -7.89
CA LYS A 100 -0.39 18.95 -6.94
C LYS A 100 -0.75 17.50 -6.67
N ALA A 101 -0.78 17.13 -5.40
CA ALA A 101 -1.17 15.79 -5.00
C ALA A 101 -2.59 15.46 -5.43
N ASP A 102 -2.81 14.25 -5.91
CA ASP A 102 -4.13 13.68 -6.14
C ASP A 102 -4.43 12.52 -5.18
N TYR A 103 -3.40 11.91 -4.56
CA TYR A 103 -3.58 10.89 -3.55
C TYR A 103 -2.54 10.99 -2.42
N ALA A 104 -2.87 10.37 -1.30
CA ALA A 104 -1.96 10.21 -0.16
C ALA A 104 -2.11 8.84 0.50
N ASN A 105 -1.13 8.47 1.33
CA ASN A 105 -1.17 7.25 2.11
C ASN A 105 -1.99 7.47 3.39
N LEU A 106 -3.06 6.69 3.58
CA LEU A 106 -3.87 6.70 4.80
C LEU A 106 -3.23 5.87 5.92
N SER A 107 -2.45 4.86 5.56
CA SER A 107 -1.76 4.00 6.53
C SER A 107 -0.25 4.15 6.45
N SER A 108 0.43 3.83 7.55
CA SER A 108 1.81 3.37 7.53
C SER A 108 1.92 2.00 6.84
N VAL A 109 3.12 1.43 6.85
CA VAL A 109 3.35 0.08 6.31
C VAL A 109 2.61 -0.95 7.16
N LEU A 110 1.85 -1.82 6.48
CA LEU A 110 1.06 -2.91 7.05
C LEU A 110 1.61 -4.24 6.57
N THR A 111 1.45 -5.28 7.39
CA THR A 111 1.78 -6.68 7.07
C THR A 111 0.57 -7.59 7.00
N ASP A 112 -0.56 -7.13 7.53
CA ASP A 112 -1.85 -7.83 7.50
C ASP A 112 -2.70 -7.39 6.31
N CYS A 113 -3.57 -8.27 5.83
CA CYS A 113 -4.54 -7.97 4.76
C CYS A 113 -5.80 -7.26 5.28
N LYS A 114 -5.65 -6.40 6.27
CA LYS A 114 -6.73 -5.60 6.88
C LYS A 114 -6.17 -4.34 7.50
N TYR A 115 -6.99 -3.30 7.53
CA TYR A 115 -6.66 -2.04 8.18
C TYR A 115 -7.89 -1.43 8.84
N LYS A 116 -7.72 -0.91 10.05
CA LYS A 116 -8.72 -0.11 10.75
C LYS A 116 -8.23 1.32 10.87
N TYR A 117 -9.11 2.26 10.62
CA TYR A 117 -8.81 3.69 10.69
C TYR A 117 -10.01 4.46 11.26
N SER A 118 -9.76 5.65 11.78
CA SER A 118 -10.83 6.52 12.25
C SER A 118 -11.41 7.33 11.09
N ALA A 119 -12.69 7.71 11.23
CA ALA A 119 -13.32 8.64 10.29
C ALA A 119 -12.58 9.99 10.26
N GLU A 120 -12.07 10.44 11.40
CA GLU A 120 -11.30 11.68 11.53
C GLU A 120 -9.96 11.63 10.75
N ASP A 121 -9.23 10.49 10.75
CA ASP A 121 -7.99 10.36 9.98
C ASP A 121 -8.26 10.43 8.48
N LEU A 122 -9.35 9.79 8.01
CA LEU A 122 -9.78 9.90 6.63
C LEU A 122 -10.16 11.35 6.28
N ASP A 123 -10.90 12.02 7.16
CA ASP A 123 -11.37 13.38 6.95
C ASP A 123 -10.21 14.37 6.83
N LYS A 124 -9.27 14.34 7.77
CA LYS A 124 -8.05 15.17 7.73
C LYS A 124 -7.25 14.98 6.45
N LEU A 125 -7.12 13.72 6.01
CA LEU A 125 -6.37 13.41 4.79
C LEU A 125 -7.04 13.96 3.55
N ILE A 126 -8.37 13.82 3.42
CA ILE A 126 -9.10 14.35 2.25
C ILE A 126 -9.21 15.88 2.28
N GLU A 127 -9.31 16.50 3.46
CA GLU A 127 -9.21 17.97 3.58
C GLU A 127 -7.89 18.48 3.02
N GLN A 128 -6.78 17.88 3.47
CA GLN A 128 -5.44 18.24 3.01
C GLN A 128 -5.28 18.05 1.50
N LEU A 129 -5.70 16.90 0.95
CA LEU A 129 -5.60 16.61 -0.49
C LEU A 129 -6.38 17.59 -1.35
N ASN A 130 -7.53 18.06 -0.87
CA ASN A 130 -8.40 18.96 -1.62
C ASN A 130 -8.11 20.44 -1.33
N GLY A 131 -7.37 20.74 -0.26
CA GLY A 131 -7.16 22.11 0.21
C GLY A 131 -8.46 22.76 0.71
N TRP A 132 -9.33 21.96 1.36
CA TRP A 132 -10.57 22.49 1.96
C TRP A 132 -10.28 23.24 3.24
N ASP A 133 -11.10 24.25 3.49
CA ASP A 133 -11.14 25.03 4.72
C ASP A 133 -12.59 25.15 5.21
N GLU A 134 -12.79 25.78 6.34
CA GLU A 134 -14.13 25.95 6.94
C GLU A 134 -15.16 26.59 5.99
N ALA A 135 -14.71 27.43 5.08
CA ALA A 135 -15.61 28.16 4.17
C ALA A 135 -15.98 27.36 2.90
N ASN A 136 -15.15 26.38 2.51
CA ASN A 136 -15.30 25.70 1.22
C ASN A 136 -15.46 24.16 1.31
N ILE A 137 -15.52 23.61 2.52
CA ILE A 137 -15.73 22.16 2.70
C ILE A 137 -17.10 21.75 2.16
N PRO A 138 -17.19 20.72 1.31
CA PRO A 138 -18.44 20.30 0.71
C PRO A 138 -19.28 19.44 1.67
N ASN A 139 -20.60 19.47 1.52
CA ASN A 139 -21.48 18.58 2.29
C ASN A 139 -21.34 17.10 1.91
N LYS A 140 -20.83 16.79 0.72
CA LYS A 140 -20.60 15.43 0.23
C LYS A 140 -19.40 15.41 -0.72
N ALA A 141 -18.60 14.37 -0.62
CA ALA A 141 -17.48 14.12 -1.50
C ALA A 141 -17.37 12.64 -1.87
N ASN A 142 -16.73 12.38 -3.00
CA ASN A 142 -16.32 11.03 -3.38
C ASN A 142 -14.84 10.86 -3.05
N VAL A 143 -14.51 9.71 -2.52
CA VAL A 143 -13.16 9.32 -2.17
C VAL A 143 -12.87 7.97 -2.82
N PHE A 144 -11.69 7.80 -3.36
CA PHE A 144 -11.27 6.59 -4.05
C PHE A 144 -10.15 5.93 -3.25
N VAL A 145 -10.31 4.65 -2.96
CA VAL A 145 -9.38 3.91 -2.12
C VAL A 145 -8.82 2.74 -2.90
N ARG A 146 -7.51 2.54 -2.82
CA ARG A 146 -6.84 1.32 -3.28
C ARG A 146 -5.80 0.88 -2.26
N VAL A 147 -5.32 -0.32 -2.40
CA VAL A 147 -4.19 -0.85 -1.61
C VAL A 147 -3.01 -1.09 -2.55
N MET A 148 -1.87 -0.60 -2.16
CA MET A 148 -0.59 -0.91 -2.78
C MET A 148 0.04 -2.08 -2.01
N SER A 149 0.48 -3.11 -2.71
CA SER A 149 1.29 -4.21 -2.17
C SER A 149 2.67 -4.17 -2.80
N TYR A 150 3.70 -4.45 -2.02
CA TYR A 150 5.07 -4.50 -2.51
C TYR A 150 5.92 -5.50 -1.71
N ILE A 151 7.00 -5.96 -2.31
CA ILE A 151 7.99 -6.79 -1.64
C ILE A 151 9.12 -5.88 -1.14
N PRO A 152 9.38 -5.81 0.18
CA PRO A 152 10.47 -5.00 0.70
C PRO A 152 11.83 -5.60 0.33
N THR A 153 12.76 -4.75 -0.07
CA THR A 153 14.15 -5.13 -0.34
C THR A 153 15.12 -4.25 0.44
N SER A 154 16.36 -4.66 0.55
CA SER A 154 17.42 -3.86 1.19
C SER A 154 17.71 -2.53 0.48
N THR A 155 17.35 -2.41 -0.79
CA THR A 155 17.58 -1.23 -1.63
C THR A 155 16.34 -0.42 -1.92
N GLY A 156 15.18 -0.81 -1.37
CA GLY A 156 13.90 -0.15 -1.58
C GLY A 156 12.74 -1.12 -1.73
N THR A 157 11.74 -0.73 -2.52
CA THR A 157 10.58 -1.56 -2.85
C THR A 157 10.70 -2.09 -4.27
N THR A 158 10.27 -3.33 -4.48
CA THR A 158 10.17 -3.94 -5.81
C THR A 158 8.84 -4.65 -5.97
N ASP A 159 8.47 -4.93 -7.22
CA ASP A 159 7.29 -5.74 -7.56
C ASP A 159 5.99 -5.18 -6.92
N THR A 160 5.79 -3.88 -7.15
CA THR A 160 4.61 -3.17 -6.66
C THR A 160 3.37 -3.57 -7.46
N VAL A 161 2.32 -3.98 -6.74
CA VAL A 161 1.03 -4.40 -7.30
C VAL A 161 -0.08 -3.59 -6.63
N TYR A 162 -1.11 -3.23 -7.39
CA TYR A 162 -2.24 -2.46 -6.88
C TYR A 162 -3.53 -3.26 -6.92
N SER A 163 -4.38 -3.05 -5.90
CA SER A 163 -5.74 -3.59 -5.90
C SER A 163 -6.65 -2.87 -6.90
N ASN A 164 -7.86 -3.39 -7.07
CA ASN A 164 -8.95 -2.59 -7.61
C ASN A 164 -9.19 -1.35 -6.74
N VAL A 165 -9.82 -0.33 -7.34
CA VAL A 165 -10.25 0.90 -6.66
C VAL A 165 -11.66 0.73 -6.12
N VAL A 166 -11.89 1.12 -4.87
CA VAL A 166 -13.21 1.20 -4.24
C VAL A 166 -13.57 2.67 -4.05
N LYS A 167 -14.75 3.06 -4.51
CA LYS A 167 -15.30 4.39 -4.30
C LYS A 167 -16.10 4.43 -3.00
N LEU A 168 -15.83 5.43 -2.19
CA LEU A 168 -16.58 5.75 -0.98
C LEU A 168 -17.29 7.09 -1.14
N ASN A 169 -18.49 7.21 -0.59
CA ASN A 169 -19.22 8.48 -0.50
C ASN A 169 -19.12 8.95 0.96
N VAL A 170 -18.66 10.17 1.16
CA VAL A 170 -18.45 10.73 2.51
C VAL A 170 -19.09 12.10 2.66
N ALA A 171 -19.50 12.43 3.87
CA ALA A 171 -19.86 13.78 4.28
C ALA A 171 -18.73 14.29 5.18
N PRO A 172 -17.78 15.06 4.64
CA PRO A 172 -16.67 15.61 5.42
C PRO A 172 -17.16 16.75 6.32
N TYR A 173 -16.32 17.07 7.32
CA TYR A 173 -16.54 18.22 8.17
C TYR A 173 -15.19 18.91 8.42
N TYR A 174 -15.20 20.19 8.71
CA TYR A 174 -13.96 20.91 8.94
C TYR A 174 -13.29 20.50 10.25
N VAL A 175 -12.05 19.99 10.14
CA VAL A 175 -11.15 19.70 11.25
C VAL A 175 -10.01 20.70 11.19
N MET A 176 -9.85 21.52 12.23
CA MET A 176 -8.73 22.44 12.30
C MET A 176 -7.41 21.64 12.30
N LEU A 177 -6.74 21.58 11.17
CA LEU A 177 -5.39 20.99 11.07
C LEU A 177 -4.45 21.86 11.90
N LYS A 178 -3.79 21.29 12.91
CA LYS A 178 -2.73 22.00 13.62
C LYS A 178 -1.67 22.41 12.60
N ALA A 179 -1.48 23.70 12.41
CA ALA A 179 -0.31 24.20 11.70
C ALA A 179 0.94 23.62 12.41
N ALA A 180 1.86 23.05 11.63
CA ALA A 180 3.14 22.62 12.20
C ALA A 180 3.73 23.83 12.94
N GLU A 181 4.02 23.64 14.24
CA GLU A 181 4.71 24.70 14.98
C GLU A 181 6.04 24.95 14.27
N PRO A 182 6.37 26.20 13.93
CA PRO A 182 7.64 26.48 13.28
C PRO A 182 8.75 26.03 14.23
N GLU A 183 9.62 25.12 13.76
CA GLU A 183 10.83 24.76 14.49
C GLU A 183 11.71 26.01 14.62
N LEU A 184 11.67 26.65 15.80
CA LEU A 184 12.53 27.78 16.11
C LEU A 184 13.91 27.25 16.46
N TRP A 185 14.80 27.25 15.48
CA TRP A 185 16.22 27.00 15.71
C TRP A 185 16.85 28.22 16.37
N TYR A 186 17.13 28.15 17.67
CA TYR A 186 17.91 29.16 18.36
C TYR A 186 19.40 28.86 18.14
N LEU A 187 20.07 29.68 17.38
CA LEU A 187 21.53 29.73 17.34
C LEU A 187 22.01 30.36 18.69
N ILE A 188 22.35 29.51 19.66
CA ILE A 188 23.04 29.95 20.85
C ILE A 188 24.54 30.03 20.49
N GLY A 189 24.96 31.15 19.94
CA GLY A 189 26.34 31.52 19.75
C GLY A 189 26.81 32.40 20.90
N ALA A 190 27.65 31.89 21.80
CA ALA A 190 28.41 32.74 22.67
C ALA A 190 29.49 33.44 21.81
N CYS A 191 29.28 34.68 21.42
CA CYS A 191 30.39 35.55 21.01
C CYS A 191 31.24 35.86 22.24
N ILE A 192 32.31 35.12 22.41
CA ILE A 192 33.41 35.56 23.29
C ILE A 192 34.33 36.41 22.42
N GLY A 193 34.23 37.73 22.59
CA GLY A 193 35.20 38.68 22.06
C GLY A 193 36.46 38.67 22.88
#